data_496897cc4d44480abddea1cf4698cc9a
#
_entry.id   496897cc4d44480abddea1cf4698cc9a
#
_cell.length_a   1.000
_cell.length_b   1.000
_cell.length_c   1.000
_cell.angle_alpha   90.00
_cell.angle_beta   90.00
_cell.angle_gamma   90.00
#
_symmetry.space_group_name_H-M   'P 1'
#
loop_
_entity.id
_entity.type
_entity.pdbx_description
1 polymer ?
#
loop_
_entity_poly.entity_id
_entity_poly.type
_entity_poly.pdbx_seq_one_letter_code
_entity_poly.pdbx_strand_id
1 'polypeptide(L)'
;MAKELEFIDEEYLSHYDYKEIDSAIPLQKPFDEMKDITKEYSIADTDPEENNSILTYSKITGLSTEKKKVTALEILEYVLMDAPGAVLKKALTDAGIGEEVYSSFDNGCQQTTFSIIARGADKNDKDRFIKIIDDTFEELSHGIDKDAVEAAINKFEFKHKEANFGRFPKGLMYGLDAFNSWLYDDTKALMFFEMNDVYKELREDLQNGYFEQLIKECFIDNTFGLYLTMNPKKGLDQENEKKIADELAAYKATLSREELEKIVEDTKALKEYQATPSSAEDLAKVPLLAIDDIDKEAEKLKNVESEIGGLPVVSHDIFTNG
;
A
#
# COMPACT_ATOMS: atom_id res chain seq x y z
N MET A 1 17.90 -8.99 -21.84
CA MET A 1 18.15 -7.62 -21.34
C MET A 1 18.63 -6.66 -22.43
N ALA A 2 19.71 -6.92 -23.20
CA ALA A 2 20.14 -5.97 -24.27
C ALA A 2 19.08 -5.78 -25.36
N LYS A 3 18.48 -6.86 -25.84
CA LYS A 3 17.42 -6.81 -26.86
C LYS A 3 16.16 -6.07 -26.41
N GLU A 4 15.81 -6.19 -25.15
CA GLU A 4 14.64 -5.50 -24.56
C GLU A 4 14.91 -4.00 -24.41
N LEU A 5 16.15 -3.62 -24.09
CA LEU A 5 16.56 -2.22 -24.05
C LEU A 5 16.62 -1.61 -25.46
N GLU A 6 17.16 -2.34 -26.45
CA GLU A 6 17.14 -1.94 -27.86
C GLU A 6 15.69 -1.72 -28.33
N PHE A 7 14.78 -2.66 -28.02
CA PHE A 7 13.37 -2.53 -28.37
C PHE A 7 12.72 -1.29 -27.75
N ILE A 8 12.98 -1.04 -26.45
CA ILE A 8 12.42 0.14 -25.76
C ILE A 8 12.97 1.43 -26.37
N ASP A 9 14.25 1.45 -26.71
CA ASP A 9 14.88 2.62 -27.34
C ASP A 9 14.33 2.85 -28.74
N GLU A 10 14.34 1.83 -29.62
CA GLU A 10 13.89 1.93 -30.99
C GLU A 10 12.42 2.25 -31.15
N GLU A 11 11.56 1.60 -30.35
CA GLU A 11 10.10 1.71 -30.50
C GLU A 11 9.49 2.88 -29.71
N TYR A 12 10.20 3.39 -28.68
CA TYR A 12 9.64 4.42 -27.81
C TYR A 12 10.58 5.61 -27.59
N LEU A 13 11.75 5.41 -26.97
CA LEU A 13 12.55 6.52 -26.48
C LEU A 13 13.16 7.37 -27.59
N SER A 14 13.61 6.76 -28.69
CA SER A 14 14.19 7.46 -29.85
C SER A 14 13.22 8.41 -30.56
N HIS A 15 11.90 8.29 -30.28
CA HIS A 15 10.89 9.18 -30.86
C HIS A 15 10.71 10.48 -30.08
N TYR A 16 11.41 10.66 -28.96
CA TYR A 16 11.29 11.83 -28.08
C TYR A 16 12.66 12.49 -27.87
N ASP A 17 12.69 13.80 -28.01
CA ASP A 17 13.84 14.59 -27.60
C ASP A 17 13.82 14.83 -26.09
N TYR A 18 15.00 14.93 -25.47
CA TYR A 18 15.11 15.34 -24.08
C TYR A 18 14.45 16.70 -23.87
N LYS A 19 13.58 16.79 -22.90
CA LYS A 19 12.96 18.03 -22.45
C LYS A 19 13.05 18.12 -20.95
N GLU A 20 13.60 19.21 -20.46
CA GLU A 20 13.55 19.50 -19.02
C GLU A 20 12.09 19.75 -18.58
N ILE A 21 11.63 18.97 -17.65
CA ILE A 21 10.26 19.05 -17.09
C ILE A 21 10.39 19.19 -15.59
N ASP A 22 9.85 20.29 -15.06
CA ASP A 22 9.67 20.42 -13.61
C ASP A 22 8.44 19.59 -13.19
N SER A 23 8.71 18.39 -12.71
CA SER A 23 7.70 17.45 -12.19
C SER A 23 7.81 17.27 -10.66
N ALA A 24 8.59 18.13 -9.99
CA ALA A 24 8.79 18.02 -8.56
C ALA A 24 7.47 18.22 -7.79
N ILE A 25 7.15 17.28 -6.90
CA ILE A 25 6.00 17.38 -6.00
C ILE A 25 6.48 18.08 -4.72
N PRO A 26 5.94 19.27 -4.37
CA PRO A 26 6.35 19.96 -3.16
C PRO A 26 5.87 19.20 -1.92
N LEU A 27 6.70 19.19 -0.88
CA LEU A 27 6.32 18.60 0.40
C LEU A 27 5.17 19.42 1.04
N GLN A 28 4.17 18.71 1.55
CA GLN A 28 3.17 19.30 2.42
C GLN A 28 3.84 19.74 3.73
N LYS A 29 3.61 20.98 4.13
CA LYS A 29 4.11 21.49 5.41
C LYS A 29 3.35 20.85 6.58
N PRO A 30 4.03 20.56 7.70
CA PRO A 30 3.37 20.10 8.91
C PRO A 30 2.23 21.02 9.34
N PHE A 31 1.23 20.44 9.97
CA PHE A 31 0.13 21.18 10.56
C PHE A 31 0.51 21.65 11.98
N ASP A 32 0.00 22.79 12.41
CA ASP A 32 0.19 23.29 13.78
C ASP A 32 -0.51 22.40 14.81
N GLU A 33 -1.62 21.75 14.39
CA GLU A 33 -2.39 20.78 15.18
C GLU A 33 -2.96 19.68 14.29
N MET A 34 -3.28 18.54 14.88
CA MET A 34 -3.99 17.46 14.19
C MET A 34 -5.29 18.00 13.58
N LYS A 35 -5.53 17.66 12.30
CA LYS A 35 -6.81 17.99 11.66
C LYS A 35 -7.90 17.06 12.12
N ASP A 36 -9.09 17.59 12.32
CA ASP A 36 -10.30 16.80 12.62
C ASP A 36 -11.30 17.00 11.49
N ILE A 37 -11.56 15.92 10.74
CA ILE A 37 -12.37 15.97 9.52
C ILE A 37 -13.49 14.96 9.63
N THR A 38 -14.72 15.43 9.39
CA THR A 38 -15.90 14.56 9.26
C THR A 38 -16.42 14.67 7.83
N LYS A 39 -16.67 13.53 7.21
CA LYS A 39 -17.23 13.39 5.87
C LYS A 39 -18.38 12.38 5.89
N GLU A 40 -19.18 12.39 4.83
CA GLU A 40 -20.23 11.41 4.59
C GLU A 40 -19.84 10.52 3.41
N TYR A 41 -20.27 9.26 3.45
CA TYR A 41 -20.15 8.34 2.33
C TYR A 41 -21.49 7.64 2.07
N SER A 42 -21.72 7.24 0.83
CA SER A 42 -22.99 6.63 0.42
C SER A 42 -23.09 5.19 0.88
N ILE A 43 -24.27 4.83 1.35
CA ILE A 43 -24.66 3.45 1.64
C ILE A 43 -25.99 3.14 0.94
N ALA A 44 -26.29 1.86 0.72
CA ALA A 44 -27.57 1.44 0.18
C ALA A 44 -28.71 1.73 1.19
N ASP A 45 -29.92 1.92 0.67
CA ASP A 45 -31.10 2.18 1.52
C ASP A 45 -31.40 1.05 2.51
N THR A 46 -30.96 -0.17 2.17
CA THR A 46 -31.10 -1.38 3.00
C THR A 46 -30.07 -1.48 4.11
N ASP A 47 -28.97 -0.76 4.03
CA ASP A 47 -27.86 -0.87 4.99
C ASP A 47 -28.15 -0.07 6.25
N PRO A 48 -27.68 -0.51 7.42
CA PRO A 48 -27.81 0.25 8.66
C PRO A 48 -26.90 1.46 8.66
N GLU A 49 -27.35 2.58 9.21
CA GLU A 49 -26.50 3.74 9.48
C GLU A 49 -25.78 3.60 10.85
N GLU A 50 -26.37 2.84 11.77
CA GLU A 50 -25.77 2.56 13.07
C GLU A 50 -24.61 1.59 12.95
N ASN A 51 -23.53 1.82 13.70
CA ASN A 51 -22.32 0.99 13.69
C ASN A 51 -21.75 0.76 12.27
N ASN A 52 -21.82 1.78 11.44
CA ASN A 52 -21.31 1.72 10.06
C ASN A 52 -20.41 2.92 9.72
N SER A 53 -19.93 3.63 10.74
CA SER A 53 -18.93 4.69 10.55
C SER A 53 -17.54 4.08 10.39
N ILE A 54 -16.66 4.86 9.74
CA ILE A 54 -15.24 4.54 9.62
C ILE A 54 -14.47 5.62 10.37
N LEU A 55 -13.70 5.18 11.37
CA LEU A 55 -12.81 6.04 12.15
C LEU A 55 -11.39 5.81 11.68
N THR A 56 -10.67 6.88 11.41
CA THR A 56 -9.29 6.82 10.94
C THR A 56 -8.42 7.79 11.74
N TYR A 57 -7.28 7.27 12.19
CA TYR A 57 -6.16 8.04 12.73
C TYR A 57 -5.01 7.94 11.73
N SER A 58 -4.49 9.05 11.23
CA SER A 58 -3.39 9.06 10.26
C SER A 58 -2.33 10.08 10.64
N LYS A 59 -1.06 9.70 10.48
CA LYS A 59 0.12 10.55 10.69
C LYS A 59 1.03 10.49 9.47
N ILE A 60 1.61 11.63 9.12
CA ILE A 60 2.77 11.67 8.23
C ILE A 60 3.99 11.41 9.08
N THR A 61 4.75 10.38 8.75
CA THR A 61 5.80 9.85 9.63
C THR A 61 7.23 10.12 9.15
N GLY A 62 7.39 10.56 7.91
CA GLY A 62 8.71 10.86 7.35
C GLY A 62 8.70 10.88 5.83
N LEU A 63 9.84 10.61 5.23
CA LEU A 63 10.01 10.53 3.78
C LEU A 63 10.27 9.07 3.35
N SER A 64 9.74 8.71 2.18
CA SER A 64 9.98 7.38 1.58
C SER A 64 11.47 7.09 1.31
N THR A 65 12.29 8.14 1.25
CA THR A 65 13.73 8.06 1.05
C THR A 65 14.55 7.89 2.35
N GLU A 66 13.89 7.75 3.50
CA GLU A 66 14.51 7.48 4.81
C GLU A 66 14.51 5.97 5.11
N LYS A 67 15.32 5.20 4.39
CA LYS A 67 15.38 3.74 4.34
C LYS A 67 15.17 3.05 5.70
N LYS A 68 15.99 3.39 6.69
CA LYS A 68 15.94 2.78 8.02
C LYS A 68 14.63 3.08 8.75
N LYS A 69 14.18 4.35 8.67
CA LYS A 69 12.93 4.79 9.31
C LYS A 69 11.71 4.11 8.67
N VAL A 70 11.68 4.02 7.34
CA VAL A 70 10.64 3.30 6.60
C VAL A 70 10.58 1.84 7.04
N THR A 71 11.72 1.14 7.04
CA THR A 71 11.78 -0.27 7.46
C THR A 71 11.36 -0.46 8.92
N ALA A 72 11.77 0.44 9.81
CA ALA A 72 11.37 0.38 11.21
C ALA A 72 9.86 0.61 11.41
N LEU A 73 9.26 1.49 10.61
CA LEU A 73 7.81 1.74 10.66
C LEU A 73 7.01 0.56 10.09
N GLU A 74 7.48 -0.13 9.05
CA GLU A 74 6.87 -1.38 8.56
C GLU A 74 6.91 -2.48 9.64
N ILE A 75 8.04 -2.62 10.32
CA ILE A 75 8.19 -3.56 11.44
C ILE A 75 7.25 -3.19 12.58
N LEU A 76 7.19 -1.90 12.92
CA LEU A 76 6.33 -1.39 13.98
C LEU A 76 4.85 -1.60 13.65
N GLU A 77 4.42 -1.33 12.41
CA GLU A 77 3.06 -1.61 11.95
C GLU A 77 2.68 -3.07 12.20
N TYR A 78 3.54 -3.98 11.77
CA TYR A 78 3.31 -5.41 11.98
C TYR A 78 3.18 -5.77 13.47
N VAL A 79 4.06 -5.28 14.32
CA VAL A 79 4.03 -5.55 15.77
C VAL A 79 2.77 -5.00 16.42
N LEU A 80 2.34 -3.81 16.01
CA LEU A 80 1.17 -3.13 16.57
C LEU A 80 -0.16 -3.73 16.12
N MET A 81 -0.24 -4.19 14.84
CA MET A 81 -1.52 -4.44 14.19
C MET A 81 -1.67 -5.85 13.61
N ASP A 82 -0.59 -6.54 13.20
CA ASP A 82 -0.70 -7.77 12.43
C ASP A 82 -0.09 -9.00 13.12
N ALA A 83 0.87 -8.81 14.02
CA ALA A 83 1.49 -9.91 14.75
C ALA A 83 0.46 -10.65 15.63
N PRO A 84 0.67 -11.96 15.90
CA PRO A 84 -0.15 -12.65 16.90
C PRO A 84 -0.09 -11.92 18.25
N GLY A 85 -1.25 -11.46 18.74
CA GLY A 85 -1.32 -10.69 19.97
C GLY A 85 -0.93 -9.21 19.83
N ALA A 86 -0.93 -8.67 18.61
CA ALA A 86 -0.67 -7.26 18.31
C ALA A 86 -1.40 -6.32 19.27
N VAL A 87 -0.63 -5.53 20.02
CA VAL A 87 -1.09 -4.83 21.22
C VAL A 87 -2.18 -3.80 20.92
N LEU A 88 -2.01 -2.99 19.88
CA LEU A 88 -2.96 -1.94 19.54
C LEU A 88 -4.24 -2.51 18.92
N LYS A 89 -4.11 -3.48 18.01
CA LYS A 89 -5.26 -4.18 17.45
C LYS A 89 -6.10 -4.85 18.54
N LYS A 90 -5.41 -5.51 19.49
CA LYS A 90 -6.07 -6.16 20.62
C LYS A 90 -6.81 -5.14 21.49
N ALA A 91 -6.16 -4.03 21.84
CA ALA A 91 -6.76 -2.99 22.69
C ALA A 91 -8.04 -2.41 22.05
N LEU A 92 -8.02 -2.10 20.75
CA LEU A 92 -9.19 -1.60 20.03
C LEU A 92 -10.29 -2.67 19.89
N THR A 93 -9.93 -3.91 19.60
CA THR A 93 -10.89 -5.02 19.47
C THR A 93 -11.54 -5.38 20.81
N ASP A 94 -10.78 -5.48 21.89
CA ASP A 94 -11.29 -5.77 23.23
C ASP A 94 -12.20 -4.63 23.74
N ALA A 95 -11.95 -3.41 23.28
CA ALA A 95 -12.80 -2.27 23.56
C ALA A 95 -14.09 -2.25 22.71
N GLY A 96 -14.24 -3.13 21.73
CA GLY A 96 -15.38 -3.16 20.82
C GLY A 96 -15.43 -1.99 19.84
N ILE A 97 -14.28 -1.41 19.49
CA ILE A 97 -14.19 -0.33 18.51
C ILE A 97 -14.26 -0.92 17.10
N GLY A 98 -15.41 -0.74 16.44
CA GLY A 98 -15.64 -1.24 15.09
C GLY A 98 -15.76 -2.76 14.99
N GLU A 99 -16.17 -3.23 13.83
CA GLU A 99 -16.23 -4.65 13.48
C GLU A 99 -14.88 -5.14 12.95
N GLU A 100 -14.14 -4.28 12.28
CA GLU A 100 -12.83 -4.56 11.68
C GLU A 100 -11.85 -3.44 12.01
N VAL A 101 -10.67 -3.83 12.55
CA VAL A 101 -9.57 -2.89 12.83
C VAL A 101 -8.32 -3.34 12.08
N TYR A 102 -7.74 -2.43 11.31
CA TYR A 102 -6.53 -2.66 10.50
C TYR A 102 -5.70 -1.38 10.40
N SER A 103 -4.50 -1.53 9.87
CA SER A 103 -3.59 -0.43 9.60
C SER A 103 -3.18 -0.37 8.13
N SER A 104 -2.55 0.71 7.76
CA SER A 104 -1.89 0.89 6.47
C SER A 104 -0.69 1.81 6.65
N PHE A 105 0.49 1.31 6.34
CA PHE A 105 1.69 2.12 6.18
C PHE A 105 1.98 2.30 4.69
N ASP A 106 1.76 3.51 4.18
CA ASP A 106 2.02 3.87 2.79
C ASP A 106 3.37 4.57 2.67
N ASN A 107 4.32 3.88 2.04
CA ASN A 107 5.66 4.38 1.71
C ASN A 107 5.84 4.64 0.19
N GLY A 108 4.80 4.47 -0.61
CA GLY A 108 4.81 4.75 -2.05
C GLY A 108 4.71 6.25 -2.39
N CYS A 109 4.26 7.07 -1.44
CA CYS A 109 4.26 8.52 -1.57
C CYS A 109 5.55 9.11 -0.98
N GLN A 110 5.93 10.33 -1.45
CA GLN A 110 7.13 11.01 -0.96
C GLN A 110 7.14 11.20 0.56
N GLN A 111 5.99 11.57 1.13
CA GLN A 111 5.77 11.63 2.57
C GLN A 111 4.99 10.40 3.01
N THR A 112 5.61 9.58 3.84
CA THR A 112 5.02 8.32 4.29
C THR A 112 3.87 8.55 5.24
N THR A 113 2.82 7.74 5.11
CA THR A 113 1.62 7.85 5.94
C THR A 113 1.37 6.57 6.72
N PHE A 114 1.20 6.69 8.02
CA PHE A 114 0.78 5.61 8.90
C PHE A 114 -0.67 5.83 9.32
N SER A 115 -1.54 4.87 9.05
CA SER A 115 -2.98 4.97 9.35
C SER A 115 -3.46 3.78 10.16
N ILE A 116 -4.35 4.04 11.12
CA ILE A 116 -5.11 3.06 11.89
C ILE A 116 -6.58 3.29 11.58
N ILE A 117 -7.27 2.25 11.15
CA ILE A 117 -8.64 2.34 10.64
C ILE A 117 -9.53 1.36 11.40
N ALA A 118 -10.69 1.84 11.89
CA ALA A 118 -11.76 1.03 12.41
C ALA A 118 -13.01 1.19 11.53
N ARG A 119 -13.47 0.10 10.93
CA ARG A 119 -14.70 0.04 10.13
C ARG A 119 -15.83 -0.59 10.94
N GLY A 120 -17.07 -0.23 10.59
CA GLY A 120 -18.23 -0.72 11.34
C GLY A 120 -18.25 -0.16 12.77
N ALA A 121 -17.76 1.07 12.97
CA ALA A 121 -17.72 1.71 14.28
C ALA A 121 -18.95 2.59 14.54
N ASP A 122 -19.27 2.82 15.80
CA ASP A 122 -20.20 3.89 16.18
C ASP A 122 -19.47 5.24 16.04
N LYS A 123 -20.11 6.22 15.41
CA LYS A 123 -19.57 7.57 15.27
C LYS A 123 -19.23 8.23 16.63
N ASN A 124 -19.89 7.82 17.70
CA ASN A 124 -19.66 8.31 19.06
C ASN A 124 -18.43 7.67 19.72
N ASP A 125 -17.86 6.62 19.15
CA ASP A 125 -16.65 5.97 19.67
C ASP A 125 -15.36 6.69 19.26
N LYS A 126 -15.43 7.79 18.49
CA LYS A 126 -14.25 8.52 18.02
C LYS A 126 -13.28 8.89 19.14
N ASP A 127 -13.77 9.55 20.20
CA ASP A 127 -12.89 9.99 21.32
C ASP A 127 -12.27 8.80 22.05
N ARG A 128 -13.01 7.70 22.16
CA ARG A 128 -12.55 6.46 22.76
C ARG A 128 -11.50 5.77 21.88
N PHE A 129 -11.72 5.75 20.57
CA PHE A 129 -10.77 5.25 19.58
C PHE A 129 -9.44 6.00 19.64
N ILE A 130 -9.49 7.34 19.63
CA ILE A 130 -8.31 8.19 19.75
C ILE A 130 -7.59 7.93 21.06
N LYS A 131 -8.32 7.93 22.17
CA LYS A 131 -7.74 7.72 23.50
C LYS A 131 -7.01 6.38 23.62
N ILE A 132 -7.57 5.29 23.09
CA ILE A 132 -6.94 3.97 23.14
C ILE A 132 -5.62 3.99 22.34
N ILE A 133 -5.60 4.65 21.18
CA ILE A 133 -4.39 4.79 20.35
C ILE A 133 -3.33 5.59 21.10
N ASP A 134 -3.69 6.75 21.63
CA ASP A 134 -2.77 7.63 22.34
C ASP A 134 -2.22 6.98 23.61
N ASP A 135 -3.09 6.35 24.43
CA ASP A 135 -2.69 5.63 25.65
C ASP A 135 -1.72 4.47 25.30
N THR A 136 -1.97 3.75 24.19
CA THR A 136 -1.11 2.65 23.74
C THR A 136 0.25 3.16 23.28
N PHE A 137 0.30 4.23 22.49
CA PHE A 137 1.57 4.82 22.08
C PHE A 137 2.36 5.40 23.25
N GLU A 138 1.68 6.04 24.20
CA GLU A 138 2.31 6.54 25.43
C GLU A 138 2.94 5.39 26.22
N GLU A 139 2.22 4.29 26.44
CA GLU A 139 2.74 3.09 27.13
C GLU A 139 3.96 2.53 26.41
N LEU A 140 3.88 2.32 25.08
CA LEU A 140 4.95 1.76 24.28
C LEU A 140 6.17 2.68 24.15
N SER A 141 6.01 3.99 24.30
CA SER A 141 7.13 4.94 24.33
C SER A 141 8.03 4.78 25.55
N HIS A 142 7.55 4.12 26.59
CA HIS A 142 8.29 3.81 27.83
C HIS A 142 8.87 2.39 27.83
N GLY A 143 8.49 1.54 26.90
CA GLY A 143 9.04 0.20 26.70
C GLY A 143 8.21 -0.63 25.74
N ILE A 144 8.85 -1.12 24.69
CA ILE A 144 8.26 -2.05 23.72
C ILE A 144 8.69 -3.49 24.03
N ASP A 145 7.84 -4.45 23.64
CA ASP A 145 8.22 -5.87 23.69
C ASP A 145 9.33 -6.15 22.67
N LYS A 146 10.58 -6.24 23.17
CA LYS A 146 11.76 -6.44 22.34
C LYS A 146 11.77 -7.78 21.63
N ASP A 147 11.21 -8.83 22.23
CA ASP A 147 11.16 -10.16 21.63
C ASP A 147 10.19 -10.16 20.44
N ALA A 148 9.05 -9.46 20.57
CA ALA A 148 8.12 -9.27 19.47
C ALA A 148 8.72 -8.47 18.30
N VAL A 149 9.44 -7.39 18.58
CA VAL A 149 10.14 -6.59 17.56
C VAL A 149 11.25 -7.39 16.90
N GLU A 150 12.06 -8.15 17.65
CA GLU A 150 13.12 -8.99 17.08
C GLU A 150 12.54 -10.09 16.18
N ALA A 151 11.44 -10.73 16.59
CA ALA A 151 10.73 -11.69 15.77
C ALA A 151 10.20 -11.06 14.46
N ALA A 152 9.70 -9.82 14.54
CA ALA A 152 9.28 -9.07 13.36
C ALA A 152 10.46 -8.74 12.44
N ILE A 153 11.61 -8.26 12.97
CA ILE A 153 12.84 -8.02 12.20
C ILE A 153 13.24 -9.30 11.45
N ASN A 154 13.26 -10.45 12.14
CA ASN A 154 13.59 -11.74 11.53
C ASN A 154 12.63 -12.11 10.39
N LYS A 155 11.33 -11.88 10.58
CA LYS A 155 10.31 -12.12 9.53
C LYS A 155 10.54 -11.25 8.29
N PHE A 156 10.78 -9.94 8.48
CA PHE A 156 10.98 -9.02 7.36
C PHE A 156 12.30 -9.29 6.64
N GLU A 157 13.38 -9.55 7.36
CA GLU A 157 14.67 -9.95 6.79
C GLU A 157 14.54 -11.25 5.97
N PHE A 158 13.88 -12.26 6.51
CA PHE A 158 13.61 -13.52 5.80
C PHE A 158 12.79 -13.27 4.52
N LYS A 159 11.67 -12.54 4.63
CA LYS A 159 10.83 -12.19 3.48
C LYS A 159 11.64 -11.47 2.39
N HIS A 160 12.48 -10.52 2.79
CA HIS A 160 13.33 -9.78 1.86
C HIS A 160 14.37 -10.68 1.18
N LYS A 161 15.06 -11.56 1.92
CA LYS A 161 16.05 -12.50 1.38
C LYS A 161 15.43 -13.52 0.44
N GLU A 162 14.31 -14.11 0.82
CA GLU A 162 13.61 -15.11 -0.03
C GLU A 162 13.04 -14.48 -1.29
N ALA A 163 12.62 -13.22 -1.22
CA ALA A 163 12.01 -12.49 -2.33
C ALA A 163 10.93 -13.32 -3.04
N ASN A 164 10.06 -13.94 -2.25
CA ASN A 164 8.95 -14.73 -2.75
C ASN A 164 7.71 -13.86 -2.87
N PHE A 165 7.37 -13.47 -4.08
CA PHE A 165 6.21 -12.62 -4.39
C PHE A 165 5.01 -13.42 -4.93
N GLY A 166 4.99 -14.74 -4.66
CA GLY A 166 3.92 -15.63 -5.13
C GLY A 166 3.87 -15.68 -6.66
N ARG A 167 2.75 -15.26 -7.24
CA ARG A 167 2.52 -15.26 -8.69
C ARG A 167 3.14 -14.07 -9.44
N PHE A 168 3.63 -13.08 -8.73
CA PHE A 168 4.19 -11.88 -9.37
C PHE A 168 5.65 -12.10 -9.77
N PRO A 169 6.05 -11.71 -11.00
CA PRO A 169 7.45 -11.76 -11.42
C PRO A 169 8.34 -10.93 -10.50
N LYS A 170 9.47 -11.52 -10.05
CA LYS A 170 10.41 -10.83 -9.14
C LYS A 170 10.89 -9.49 -9.71
N GLY A 171 11.18 -9.41 -11.02
CA GLY A 171 11.63 -8.19 -11.66
C GLY A 171 10.60 -7.07 -11.63
N LEU A 172 9.30 -7.40 -11.76
CA LEU A 172 8.22 -6.42 -11.60
C LEU A 172 8.16 -5.87 -10.18
N MET A 173 8.20 -6.76 -9.17
CA MET A 173 8.13 -6.35 -7.78
C MET A 173 9.32 -5.48 -7.37
N TYR A 174 10.54 -5.87 -7.77
CA TYR A 174 11.72 -5.04 -7.55
C TYR A 174 11.64 -3.69 -8.28
N GLY A 175 11.06 -3.66 -9.49
CA GLY A 175 10.82 -2.41 -10.19
C GLY A 175 9.88 -1.48 -9.44
N LEU A 176 8.77 -2.02 -8.88
CA LEU A 176 7.84 -1.26 -8.06
C LEU A 176 8.48 -0.76 -6.76
N ASP A 177 9.24 -1.61 -6.08
CA ASP A 177 9.96 -1.23 -4.86
C ASP A 177 10.99 -0.12 -5.13
N ALA A 178 11.68 -0.16 -6.28
CA ALA A 178 12.61 0.91 -6.67
C ALA A 178 11.92 2.26 -6.81
N PHE A 179 10.70 2.30 -7.34
CA PHE A 179 9.97 3.56 -7.53
C PHE A 179 9.59 4.25 -6.21
N ASN A 180 9.46 3.53 -5.10
CA ASN A 180 9.16 4.13 -3.79
C ASN A 180 10.19 5.18 -3.35
N SER A 181 11.40 5.12 -3.88
CA SER A 181 12.46 6.09 -3.62
C SER A 181 12.93 6.83 -4.87
N TRP A 182 13.04 6.13 -6.00
CA TRP A 182 13.58 6.69 -7.24
C TRP A 182 12.75 7.85 -7.80
N LEU A 183 11.43 7.80 -7.67
CA LEU A 183 10.55 8.91 -8.10
C LEU A 183 10.87 10.24 -7.41
N TYR A 184 11.53 10.20 -6.25
CA TYR A 184 11.80 11.36 -5.40
C TYR A 184 13.29 11.69 -5.28
N ASP A 185 14.17 10.73 -5.55
CA ASP A 185 15.61 10.90 -5.47
C ASP A 185 16.34 9.90 -6.38
N ASP A 186 16.86 10.39 -7.51
CA ASP A 186 17.55 9.57 -8.52
C ASP A 186 18.77 8.82 -7.95
N THR A 187 19.38 9.33 -6.89
CA THR A 187 20.52 8.68 -6.24
C THR A 187 20.14 7.48 -5.38
N LYS A 188 18.83 7.29 -5.11
CA LYS A 188 18.29 6.28 -4.19
C LYS A 188 17.49 5.17 -4.88
N ALA A 189 17.58 5.05 -6.20
CA ALA A 189 16.82 4.07 -6.98
C ALA A 189 16.94 2.61 -6.47
N LEU A 190 18.10 2.22 -5.97
CA LEU A 190 18.37 0.85 -5.52
C LEU A 190 18.47 0.69 -3.98
N MET A 191 18.07 1.71 -3.23
CA MET A 191 18.33 1.73 -1.79
C MET A 191 17.61 0.62 -1.02
N PHE A 192 16.45 0.17 -1.48
CA PHE A 192 15.69 -0.92 -0.84
C PHE A 192 16.16 -2.33 -1.25
N PHE A 193 17.16 -2.46 -2.13
CA PHE A 193 17.73 -3.76 -2.49
C PHE A 193 18.87 -4.19 -1.57
N GLU A 194 19.52 -3.25 -0.90
CA GLU A 194 20.63 -3.48 0.01
C GLU A 194 20.18 -3.32 1.47
N MET A 195 19.48 -4.30 2.01
CA MET A 195 18.79 -4.20 3.30
C MET A 195 19.51 -4.87 4.47
N ASN A 196 20.53 -5.70 4.21
CA ASN A 196 21.19 -6.49 5.27
C ASN A 196 21.72 -5.63 6.42
N ASP A 197 22.36 -4.49 6.09
CA ASP A 197 22.92 -3.59 7.11
C ASP A 197 21.81 -2.92 7.92
N VAL A 198 20.66 -2.60 7.29
CA VAL A 198 19.51 -1.99 7.96
C VAL A 198 18.94 -2.92 9.04
N TYR A 199 18.75 -4.20 8.72
CA TYR A 199 18.24 -5.16 9.70
C TYR A 199 19.23 -5.39 10.87
N LYS A 200 20.55 -5.39 10.57
CA LYS A 200 21.58 -5.46 11.62
C LYS A 200 21.53 -4.23 12.52
N GLU A 201 21.49 -3.03 11.95
CA GLU A 201 21.39 -1.79 12.70
C GLU A 201 20.12 -1.77 13.57
N LEU A 202 18.96 -2.17 13.01
CA LEU A 202 17.70 -2.19 13.76
C LEU A 202 17.73 -3.13 14.97
N ARG A 203 18.46 -4.27 14.90
CA ARG A 203 18.67 -5.15 16.06
C ARG A 203 19.52 -4.49 17.15
N GLU A 204 20.59 -3.80 16.75
CA GLU A 204 21.44 -3.05 17.68
C GLU A 204 20.64 -1.90 18.31
N ASP A 205 19.90 -1.16 17.53
CA ASP A 205 19.10 -0.01 17.95
C ASP A 205 17.89 -0.40 18.81
N LEU A 206 17.32 -1.58 18.62
CA LEU A 206 16.27 -2.14 19.49
C LEU A 206 16.73 -2.18 20.95
N GLN A 207 18.00 -2.50 21.20
CA GLN A 207 18.53 -2.53 22.56
C GLN A 207 18.71 -1.12 23.15
N ASN A 208 18.80 -0.11 22.31
CA ASN A 208 19.09 1.28 22.68
C ASN A 208 17.83 2.19 22.73
N GLY A 209 16.62 1.61 22.60
CA GLY A 209 15.38 2.37 22.72
C GLY A 209 14.97 3.14 21.46
N TYR A 210 15.47 2.75 20.29
CA TYR A 210 15.16 3.40 19.03
C TYR A 210 13.68 3.32 18.66
N PHE A 211 13.03 2.18 18.88
CA PHE A 211 11.60 2.01 18.55
C PHE A 211 10.70 2.83 19.48
N GLU A 212 11.05 2.94 20.75
CA GLU A 212 10.38 3.81 21.73
C GLU A 212 10.50 5.28 21.32
N GLN A 213 11.69 5.70 20.90
CA GLN A 213 11.92 7.05 20.40
C GLN A 213 11.17 7.30 19.09
N LEU A 214 11.12 6.32 18.18
CA LEU A 214 10.39 6.40 16.92
C LEU A 214 8.88 6.58 17.15
N ILE A 215 8.31 5.84 18.11
CA ILE A 215 6.92 5.99 18.53
C ILE A 215 6.68 7.41 19.02
N LYS A 216 7.53 7.89 19.89
CA LYS A 216 7.40 9.25 20.44
C LYS A 216 7.47 10.31 19.34
N GLU A 217 8.47 10.22 18.49
CA GLU A 217 8.68 11.17 17.38
C GLU A 217 7.53 11.16 16.36
N CYS A 218 7.07 9.95 15.96
CA CYS A 218 6.12 9.82 14.85
C CYS A 218 4.65 9.94 15.28
N PHE A 219 4.31 9.61 16.54
CA PHE A 219 2.91 9.52 16.96
C PHE A 219 2.56 10.45 18.11
N ILE A 220 3.42 10.62 19.12
CA ILE A 220 3.13 11.44 20.30
C ILE A 220 3.43 12.92 20.04
N ASP A 221 4.68 13.24 19.71
CA ASP A 221 5.15 14.62 19.52
C ASP A 221 4.81 15.19 18.13
N ASN A 222 4.17 14.41 17.27
CA ASN A 222 3.86 14.76 15.89
C ASN A 222 2.42 15.25 15.74
N THR A 223 2.24 16.51 15.30
CA THR A 223 0.93 17.08 14.98
C THR A 223 0.55 16.94 13.50
N PHE A 224 1.48 16.43 12.66
CA PHE A 224 1.24 16.32 11.23
C PHE A 224 0.41 15.09 10.90
N GLY A 225 -0.90 15.23 11.03
CA GLY A 225 -1.84 14.15 10.78
C GLY A 225 -3.29 14.60 10.88
N LEU A 226 -4.18 13.63 10.82
CA LEU A 226 -5.62 13.88 10.89
C LEU A 226 -6.37 12.75 11.59
N TYR A 227 -7.48 13.11 12.17
CA TYR A 227 -8.60 12.24 12.51
C TYR A 227 -9.66 12.38 11.42
N LEU A 228 -10.05 11.28 10.79
CA LEU A 228 -11.12 11.28 9.80
C LEU A 228 -12.27 10.39 10.29
N THR A 229 -13.45 10.97 10.35
CA THR A 229 -14.69 10.24 10.58
C THR A 229 -15.50 10.23 9.29
N MET A 230 -15.76 9.05 8.75
CA MET A 230 -16.64 8.86 7.60
C MET A 230 -17.97 8.31 8.11
N ASN A 231 -19.03 9.11 8.00
CA ASN A 231 -20.38 8.69 8.43
C ASN A 231 -21.18 8.16 7.24
N PRO A 232 -21.90 7.05 7.42
CA PRO A 232 -22.79 6.55 6.38
C PRO A 232 -23.96 7.53 6.15
N LYS A 233 -24.39 7.69 4.92
CA LYS A 233 -25.55 8.50 4.55
C LYS A 233 -26.34 7.84 3.43
N LYS A 234 -27.60 7.55 3.67
CA LYS A 234 -28.55 7.10 2.65
C LYS A 234 -28.89 8.26 1.71
N GLY A 235 -29.10 7.95 0.45
CA GLY A 235 -29.50 8.94 -0.55
C GLY A 235 -28.38 9.88 -1.02
N LEU A 236 -27.14 9.74 -0.53
CA LEU A 236 -26.03 10.63 -0.92
C LEU A 236 -25.67 10.48 -2.40
N ASP A 237 -25.77 9.27 -2.96
CA ASP A 237 -25.51 9.06 -4.38
C ASP A 237 -26.53 9.79 -5.24
N GLN A 238 -27.82 9.73 -4.87
CA GLN A 238 -28.89 10.44 -5.58
C GLN A 238 -28.71 11.97 -5.49
N GLU A 239 -28.27 12.48 -4.32
CA GLU A 239 -27.92 13.91 -4.15
C GLU A 239 -26.77 14.30 -5.08
N ASN A 240 -25.71 13.49 -5.14
CA ASN A 240 -24.53 13.72 -5.97
C ASN A 240 -24.87 13.60 -7.46
N GLU A 241 -25.62 12.57 -7.87
CA GLU A 241 -26.10 12.39 -9.25
C GLU A 241 -26.93 13.59 -9.71
N LYS A 242 -27.84 14.07 -8.86
CA LYS A 242 -28.64 15.25 -9.15
C LYS A 242 -27.77 16.49 -9.32
N LYS A 243 -26.82 16.70 -8.42
CA LYS A 243 -25.88 17.83 -8.51
C LYS A 243 -25.09 17.80 -9.81
N ILE A 244 -24.54 16.64 -10.18
CA ILE A 244 -23.82 16.44 -11.45
C ILE A 244 -24.74 16.69 -12.64
N ALA A 245 -25.98 16.18 -12.59
CA ALA A 245 -26.96 16.39 -13.67
C ALA A 245 -27.30 17.87 -13.84
N ASP A 246 -27.48 18.60 -12.74
CA ASP A 246 -27.75 20.04 -12.77
C ASP A 246 -26.53 20.84 -13.32
N GLU A 247 -25.32 20.51 -12.90
CA GLU A 247 -24.08 21.09 -13.41
C GLU A 247 -23.89 20.83 -14.91
N LEU A 248 -24.13 19.59 -15.35
CA LEU A 248 -24.04 19.20 -16.76
C LEU A 248 -25.13 19.88 -17.59
N ALA A 249 -26.35 20.02 -17.07
CA ALA A 249 -27.42 20.76 -17.74
C ALA A 249 -27.07 22.24 -17.91
N ALA A 250 -26.51 22.87 -16.88
CA ALA A 250 -26.01 24.24 -16.94
C ALA A 250 -24.87 24.39 -17.97
N TYR A 251 -23.89 23.47 -17.97
CA TYR A 251 -22.82 23.47 -18.95
C TYR A 251 -23.35 23.29 -20.37
N LYS A 252 -24.24 22.31 -20.58
CA LYS A 252 -24.92 22.09 -21.90
C LYS A 252 -25.60 23.32 -22.41
N ALA A 253 -26.21 24.14 -21.54
CA ALA A 253 -26.89 25.36 -21.95
C ALA A 253 -25.92 26.46 -22.44
N THR A 254 -24.62 26.37 -22.13
CA THR A 254 -23.57 27.30 -22.62
C THR A 254 -23.01 26.92 -23.98
N LEU A 255 -23.23 25.67 -24.43
CA LEU A 255 -22.69 25.14 -25.67
C LEU A 255 -23.49 25.57 -26.88
N SER A 256 -22.83 25.87 -27.99
CA SER A 256 -23.41 26.07 -29.27
C SER A 256 -23.96 24.73 -29.85
N ARG A 257 -24.81 24.84 -30.87
CA ARG A 257 -25.33 23.68 -31.57
C ARG A 257 -24.21 22.84 -32.21
N GLU A 258 -23.20 23.50 -32.78
CA GLU A 258 -22.07 22.85 -33.44
C GLU A 258 -21.21 22.05 -32.42
N GLU A 259 -20.96 22.62 -31.23
CA GLU A 259 -20.24 21.93 -30.14
C GLU A 259 -21.03 20.72 -29.64
N LEU A 260 -22.35 20.82 -29.52
CA LEU A 260 -23.19 19.68 -29.11
C LEU A 260 -23.20 18.57 -30.17
N GLU A 261 -23.30 18.92 -31.47
CA GLU A 261 -23.25 17.96 -32.56
C GLU A 261 -21.87 17.26 -32.59
N LYS A 262 -20.79 18.00 -32.36
CA LYS A 262 -19.44 17.42 -32.25
C LYS A 262 -19.30 16.45 -31.07
N ILE A 263 -19.78 16.79 -29.88
CA ILE A 263 -19.75 15.89 -28.70
C ILE A 263 -20.50 14.59 -28.99
N VAL A 264 -21.65 14.68 -29.69
CA VAL A 264 -22.43 13.49 -30.09
C VAL A 264 -21.67 12.63 -31.08
N GLU A 265 -21.00 13.24 -32.08
CA GLU A 265 -20.16 12.54 -33.05
C GLU A 265 -18.97 11.86 -32.40
N ASP A 266 -18.21 12.60 -31.58
CA ASP A 266 -17.04 12.09 -30.86
C ASP A 266 -17.44 10.93 -29.92
N THR A 267 -18.61 11.05 -29.25
CA THR A 267 -19.12 9.98 -28.37
C THR A 267 -19.50 8.72 -29.16
N LYS A 268 -20.09 8.88 -30.35
CA LYS A 268 -20.42 7.74 -31.23
C LYS A 268 -19.12 7.06 -31.70
N ALA A 269 -18.16 7.85 -32.19
CA ALA A 269 -16.87 7.34 -32.63
C ALA A 269 -16.13 6.59 -31.51
N LEU A 270 -16.15 7.13 -30.28
CA LEU A 270 -15.56 6.47 -29.11
C LEU A 270 -16.24 5.13 -28.80
N LYS A 271 -17.58 5.10 -28.80
CA LYS A 271 -18.33 3.87 -28.56
C LYS A 271 -18.08 2.80 -29.64
N GLU A 272 -17.98 3.22 -30.91
CA GLU A 272 -17.64 2.33 -32.01
C GLU A 272 -16.23 1.79 -31.87
N TYR A 273 -15.24 2.64 -31.54
CA TYR A 273 -13.87 2.23 -31.26
C TYR A 273 -13.81 1.21 -30.11
N GLN A 274 -14.50 1.47 -29.00
CA GLN A 274 -14.53 0.57 -27.84
C GLN A 274 -15.22 -0.78 -28.13
N ALA A 275 -16.21 -0.78 -29.02
CA ALA A 275 -16.94 -1.99 -29.41
C ALA A 275 -16.22 -2.79 -30.52
N THR A 276 -15.26 -2.18 -31.21
CA THR A 276 -14.56 -2.82 -32.32
C THR A 276 -13.51 -3.80 -31.76
N PRO A 277 -13.62 -5.11 -32.06
CA PRO A 277 -12.60 -6.07 -31.63
C PRO A 277 -11.26 -5.77 -32.27
N SER A 278 -10.19 -6.10 -31.56
CA SER A 278 -8.84 -6.06 -32.14
C SER A 278 -8.76 -6.91 -33.41
N SER A 279 -7.97 -6.46 -34.39
CA SER A 279 -7.79 -7.20 -35.63
C SER A 279 -7.16 -8.57 -35.38
N ALA A 280 -7.42 -9.55 -36.26
CA ALA A 280 -6.77 -10.87 -36.16
C ALA A 280 -5.24 -10.76 -36.26
N GLU A 281 -4.73 -9.76 -36.99
CA GLU A 281 -3.30 -9.47 -37.10
C GLU A 281 -2.72 -8.96 -35.76
N ASP A 282 -3.43 -8.07 -35.06
CA ASP A 282 -2.97 -7.57 -33.76
C ASP A 282 -3.09 -8.65 -32.68
N LEU A 283 -4.15 -9.45 -32.70
CA LEU A 283 -4.28 -10.60 -31.79
C LEU A 283 -3.17 -11.63 -31.99
N ALA A 284 -2.71 -11.83 -33.24
CA ALA A 284 -1.61 -12.75 -33.55
C ALA A 284 -0.23 -12.26 -33.00
N LYS A 285 -0.09 -10.98 -32.69
CA LYS A 285 1.13 -10.42 -32.06
C LYS A 285 1.21 -10.72 -30.57
N VAL A 286 0.09 -11.06 -29.93
CA VAL A 286 0.07 -11.42 -28.50
C VAL A 286 0.68 -12.82 -28.34
N PRO A 287 1.77 -12.98 -27.57
CA PRO A 287 2.36 -14.30 -27.37
C PRO A 287 1.41 -15.15 -26.51
N LEU A 288 0.90 -16.21 -27.10
CA LEU A 288 0.07 -17.20 -26.42
C LEU A 288 0.91 -18.44 -26.12
N LEU A 289 0.63 -19.06 -24.98
CA LEU A 289 1.20 -20.37 -24.65
C LEU A 289 0.69 -21.42 -25.64
N ALA A 290 1.62 -22.18 -26.22
CA ALA A 290 1.34 -23.34 -27.03
C ALA A 290 1.46 -24.65 -26.19
N ILE A 291 0.93 -25.74 -26.70
CA ILE A 291 1.05 -27.05 -26.01
C ILE A 291 2.51 -27.44 -25.81
N ASP A 292 3.40 -27.04 -26.72
CA ASP A 292 4.84 -27.31 -26.63
C ASP A 292 5.57 -26.52 -25.55
N ASP A 293 4.98 -25.45 -25.03
CA ASP A 293 5.49 -24.67 -23.89
C ASP A 293 5.17 -25.35 -22.53
N ILE A 294 4.35 -26.40 -22.54
CA ILE A 294 4.00 -27.15 -21.34
C ILE A 294 4.99 -28.31 -21.19
N ASP A 295 5.66 -28.38 -20.04
CA ASP A 295 6.52 -29.48 -19.71
C ASP A 295 5.76 -30.84 -19.77
N LYS A 296 6.30 -31.78 -20.53
CA LYS A 296 5.69 -33.12 -20.73
C LYS A 296 5.81 -34.00 -19.51
N GLU A 297 6.74 -33.69 -18.61
CA GLU A 297 6.97 -34.42 -17.37
C GLU A 297 6.71 -33.51 -16.16
N ALA A 298 6.05 -34.04 -15.15
CA ALA A 298 5.92 -33.37 -13.88
C ALA A 298 7.30 -33.20 -13.22
N GLU A 299 7.52 -32.08 -12.55
CA GLU A 299 8.73 -31.85 -11.77
C GLU A 299 8.89 -32.99 -10.74
N LYS A 300 10.05 -33.66 -10.79
CA LYS A 300 10.36 -34.74 -9.86
C LYS A 300 10.87 -34.17 -8.55
N LEU A 301 10.22 -34.53 -7.46
CA LEU A 301 10.71 -34.22 -6.13
C LEU A 301 12.04 -34.96 -5.90
N LYS A 302 13.10 -34.21 -5.58
CA LYS A 302 14.43 -34.75 -5.28
C LYS A 302 14.50 -35.21 -3.83
N ASN A 303 13.78 -36.29 -3.52
CA ASN A 303 13.80 -36.88 -2.18
C ASN A 303 14.99 -37.82 -2.03
N VAL A 304 15.65 -37.78 -0.89
CA VAL A 304 16.66 -38.74 -0.44
C VAL A 304 16.09 -39.49 0.73
N GLU A 305 15.93 -40.80 0.57
CA GLU A 305 15.50 -41.69 1.63
C GLU A 305 16.72 -42.19 2.40
N SER A 306 16.68 -42.15 3.71
CA SER A 306 17.73 -42.59 4.61
C SER A 306 17.15 -43.21 5.88
N GLU A 307 18.00 -43.75 6.74
CA GLU A 307 17.63 -44.25 8.05
C GLU A 307 18.54 -43.66 9.12
N ILE A 308 17.95 -43.11 10.16
CA ILE A 308 18.66 -42.53 11.30
C ILE A 308 18.13 -43.20 12.58
N GLY A 309 19.00 -43.96 13.26
CA GLY A 309 18.62 -44.59 14.52
C GLY A 309 17.47 -45.64 14.39
N GLY A 310 17.34 -46.29 13.24
CA GLY A 310 16.28 -47.27 12.97
C GLY A 310 14.96 -46.64 12.52
N LEU A 311 14.92 -45.33 12.29
CA LEU A 311 13.74 -44.62 11.81
C LEU A 311 13.93 -44.18 10.33
N PRO A 312 12.94 -44.48 9.46
CA PRO A 312 13.00 -44.00 8.08
C PRO A 312 12.94 -42.46 8.03
N VAL A 313 13.84 -41.86 7.28
CA VAL A 313 13.93 -40.43 7.08
C VAL A 313 13.89 -40.08 5.61
N VAL A 314 13.00 -39.19 5.20
CA VAL A 314 12.96 -38.63 3.86
C VAL A 314 13.44 -37.19 3.96
N SER A 315 14.56 -36.85 3.30
CA SER A 315 15.06 -35.51 3.19
C SER A 315 14.82 -34.94 1.79
N HIS A 316 14.44 -33.71 1.73
CA HIS A 316 14.25 -32.98 0.50
C HIS A 316 15.11 -31.70 0.55
N ASP A 317 16.04 -31.61 -0.42
CA ASP A 317 16.94 -30.47 -0.53
C ASP A 317 16.19 -29.33 -1.25
N ILE A 318 15.85 -28.30 -0.49
CA ILE A 318 15.21 -27.08 -0.99
C ILE A 318 16.25 -25.97 -0.94
N PHE A 319 16.57 -25.42 -2.11
CA PHE A 319 17.41 -24.24 -2.16
C PHE A 319 16.68 -23.03 -1.56
N THR A 320 17.30 -22.37 -0.60
CA THR A 320 16.86 -21.11 -0.01
C THR A 320 17.95 -20.07 -0.13
N ASN A 321 17.59 -18.78 -0.09
CA ASN A 321 18.55 -17.66 -0.23
C ASN A 321 19.18 -17.23 1.11
N GLY A 322 18.85 -17.87 2.22
CA GLY A 322 19.37 -17.45 3.52
C GLY A 322 19.33 -18.47 4.60
#